data_16a961cbcf017905518753fb8eaebc79
#
_entry.id   16a961cbcf017905518753fb8eaebc79
#
_cell.length_a   1.000
_cell.length_b   1.000
_cell.length_c   1.000
_cell.angle_alpha   90.00
_cell.angle_beta   90.00
_cell.angle_gamma   90.00
#
_symmetry.space_group_name_H-M   'P 1'
#
loop_
_entity.id
_entity.type
_entity.pdbx_description
1 polymer ?
#
loop_
_entity_poly.entity_id
_entity_poly.type
_entity_poly.pdbx_seq_one_letter_code
_entity_poly.pdbx_strand_id
1 'polypeptide(L)'
;MRDSKVVDGVSRRSFVKSSSAALILTATAVIHPIEAWGLEAKGLAPAAVQTLIQASRDIFPHDRLADRFYALAVKDFDTKTAADPKLKALFEEGVAKLDAAARAAHGVPYVQVGWEEERVALLKRIETTPFFKTLRSGLVTGLYNQKELWPLFGYEGSSADKGGYIDRGFDDLTWL
;
A
#
# COMPACT_ATOMS: atom_id res chain seq x y z
N MET A 1 -38.87 31.30 51.76
CA MET A 1 -39.38 30.54 50.62
C MET A 1 -38.26 30.48 49.61
N ARG A 2 -37.51 29.33 49.55
CA ARG A 2 -36.41 29.14 48.62
C ARG A 2 -36.86 28.11 47.57
N ASP A 3 -37.04 28.58 46.34
CA ASP A 3 -37.28 27.68 45.21
C ASP A 3 -35.99 26.94 44.83
N SER A 4 -35.95 25.66 45.04
CA SER A 4 -34.89 24.80 44.53
C SER A 4 -35.27 24.31 43.15
N LYS A 5 -34.63 24.86 42.11
CA LYS A 5 -34.68 24.31 40.76
C LYS A 5 -34.02 22.94 40.72
N VAL A 6 -34.81 21.91 40.51
CA VAL A 6 -34.35 20.56 40.22
C VAL A 6 -33.75 20.61 38.81
N VAL A 7 -32.45 20.35 38.71
CA VAL A 7 -31.77 20.17 37.41
C VAL A 7 -32.04 18.75 36.97
N ASP A 8 -32.88 18.58 35.92
CA ASP A 8 -33.15 17.29 35.31
C ASP A 8 -31.85 16.67 34.79
N GLY A 9 -31.42 15.61 35.45
CA GLY A 9 -30.24 14.85 35.05
C GLY A 9 -30.49 14.08 33.76
N VAL A 10 -29.74 14.38 32.74
CA VAL A 10 -29.75 13.65 31.49
C VAL A 10 -29.43 12.18 31.74
N SER A 11 -30.42 11.30 31.51
CA SER A 11 -30.31 9.86 31.72
C SER A 11 -29.21 9.27 30.79
N ARG A 12 -28.39 8.35 31.33
CA ARG A 12 -27.39 7.60 30.55
C ARG A 12 -27.96 6.95 29.28
N ARG A 13 -29.24 6.62 29.31
CA ARG A 13 -29.99 6.02 28.19
C ARG A 13 -30.34 7.03 27.10
N SER A 14 -30.55 8.30 27.42
CA SER A 14 -30.74 9.37 26.43
C SER A 14 -29.42 9.83 25.83
N PHE A 15 -28.30 9.76 26.57
CA PHE A 15 -26.97 10.06 26.06
C PHE A 15 -26.53 9.05 24.98
N VAL A 16 -26.80 7.74 25.20
CA VAL A 16 -26.50 6.70 24.20
C VAL A 16 -27.38 6.80 22.95
N LYS A 17 -28.63 7.26 23.08
CA LYS A 17 -29.52 7.45 21.92
C LYS A 17 -29.16 8.69 21.09
N SER A 18 -28.62 9.73 21.68
CA SER A 18 -28.17 10.93 20.94
C SER A 18 -26.77 10.77 20.34
N SER A 19 -25.96 9.80 20.82
CA SER A 19 -24.63 9.52 20.24
C SER A 19 -24.69 8.76 18.91
N SER A 20 -25.86 8.22 18.55
CA SER A 20 -26.01 7.43 17.31
C SER A 20 -26.25 8.27 16.05
N ALA A 21 -26.36 9.60 16.17
CA ALA A 21 -26.66 10.47 15.03
C ALA A 21 -25.55 11.46 14.65
N ALA A 22 -24.39 11.35 15.29
CA ALA A 22 -23.23 12.20 14.98
C ALA A 22 -21.96 11.36 14.76
N LEU A 23 -22.05 10.27 14.00
CA LEU A 23 -20.96 9.89 13.13
C LEU A 23 -20.92 10.93 12.00
N ILE A 24 -20.49 12.14 12.37
CA ILE A 24 -19.88 13.02 11.41
C ILE A 24 -18.71 12.18 10.86
N LEU A 25 -18.85 11.74 9.62
CA LEU A 25 -17.73 11.46 8.75
C LEU A 25 -16.90 12.75 8.74
N THR A 26 -16.04 12.93 9.74
CA THR A 26 -14.79 13.59 9.48
C THR A 26 -14.13 12.69 8.45
N ALA A 27 -14.33 13.00 7.18
CA ALA A 27 -13.36 12.67 6.18
C ALA A 27 -12.05 13.25 6.75
N THR A 28 -11.36 12.45 7.55
CA THR A 28 -9.95 12.63 7.76
C THR A 28 -9.43 12.64 6.34
N ALA A 29 -9.06 13.81 5.85
CA ALA A 29 -8.26 13.93 4.66
C ALA A 29 -7.10 13.00 4.94
N VAL A 30 -7.15 11.79 4.40
CA VAL A 30 -6.01 10.89 4.36
C VAL A 30 -5.05 11.69 3.51
N ILE A 31 -4.12 12.36 4.18
CA ILE A 31 -2.99 13.01 3.51
C ILE A 31 -2.38 11.88 2.74
N HIS A 32 -2.56 11.94 1.42
CA HIS A 32 -2.16 10.85 0.55
C HIS A 32 -0.65 10.73 0.68
N PRO A 33 -0.12 9.59 1.11
CA PRO A 33 1.32 9.41 1.34
C PRO A 33 2.16 9.79 0.11
N ILE A 34 1.57 9.74 -1.08
CA ILE A 34 2.18 10.07 -2.36
C ILE A 34 2.72 11.50 -2.40
N GLU A 35 1.92 12.47 -1.98
CA GLU A 35 2.33 13.88 -1.93
C GLU A 35 3.37 14.13 -0.83
N ALA A 36 3.26 13.42 0.30
CA ALA A 36 4.24 13.49 1.38
C ALA A 36 5.63 12.99 0.96
N TRP A 37 5.72 12.15 -0.07
CA TRP A 37 6.99 11.67 -0.64
C TRP A 37 7.41 12.44 -1.90
N GLY A 38 6.73 13.54 -2.25
CA GLY A 38 7.03 14.33 -3.45
C GLY A 38 6.80 13.57 -4.75
N LEU A 39 5.91 12.59 -4.75
CA LEU A 39 5.55 11.81 -5.92
C LEU A 39 4.31 12.41 -6.57
N GLU A 40 4.47 13.03 -7.72
CA GLU A 40 3.37 13.42 -8.58
C GLU A 40 2.98 12.24 -9.47
N ALA A 41 1.71 11.85 -9.46
CA ALA A 41 1.17 10.86 -10.39
C ALA A 41 1.15 11.44 -11.81
N LYS A 42 1.73 10.71 -12.77
CA LYS A 42 1.90 11.16 -14.17
C LYS A 42 0.95 10.45 -15.14
N GLY A 43 0.81 9.16 -15.00
CA GLY A 43 0.04 8.31 -15.91
C GLY A 43 -1.24 7.78 -15.31
N LEU A 44 -1.25 7.49 -14.02
CA LEU A 44 -2.35 6.90 -13.28
C LEU A 44 -3.02 7.92 -12.36
N ALA A 45 -4.28 7.68 -12.01
CA ALA A 45 -4.95 8.47 -10.99
C ALA A 45 -4.28 8.28 -9.62
N PRO A 46 -4.18 9.33 -8.77
CA PRO A 46 -3.56 9.23 -7.44
C PRO A 46 -4.11 8.09 -6.56
N ALA A 47 -5.43 7.85 -6.61
CA ALA A 47 -6.06 6.74 -5.90
C ALA A 47 -5.58 5.37 -6.39
N ALA A 48 -5.37 5.21 -7.71
CA ALA A 48 -4.82 3.98 -8.28
C ALA A 48 -3.37 3.75 -7.83
N VAL A 49 -2.56 4.80 -7.79
CA VAL A 49 -1.18 4.72 -7.29
C VAL A 49 -1.14 4.27 -5.83
N GLN A 50 -2.06 4.76 -5.00
CA GLN A 50 -2.16 4.32 -3.59
C GLN A 50 -2.53 2.86 -3.46
N THR A 51 -3.53 2.40 -4.22
CA THR A 51 -3.89 0.98 -4.25
C THR A 51 -2.72 0.11 -4.70
N LEU A 52 -1.92 0.57 -5.68
CA LEU A 52 -0.72 -0.13 -6.14
C LEU A 52 0.37 -0.18 -5.07
N ILE A 53 0.59 0.90 -4.31
CA ILE A 53 1.57 0.92 -3.21
C ILE A 53 1.16 -0.08 -2.13
N GLN A 54 -0.11 -0.07 -1.71
CA GLN A 54 -0.61 -1.03 -0.74
C GLN A 54 -0.51 -2.47 -1.26
N ALA A 55 -0.94 -2.72 -2.50
CA ALA A 55 -0.84 -4.04 -3.11
C ALA A 55 0.62 -4.51 -3.23
N SER A 56 1.56 -3.60 -3.53
CA SER A 56 2.99 -3.91 -3.59
C SER A 56 3.54 -4.37 -2.24
N ARG A 57 3.11 -3.72 -1.15
CA ARG A 57 3.46 -4.12 0.20
C ARG A 57 2.88 -5.48 0.57
N ASP A 58 1.62 -5.74 0.21
CA ASP A 58 0.95 -7.01 0.48
C ASP A 58 1.50 -8.18 -0.38
N ILE A 59 2.10 -7.88 -1.56
CA ILE A 59 2.79 -8.88 -2.41
C ILE A 59 4.19 -9.21 -1.87
N PHE A 60 4.92 -8.23 -1.38
CA PHE A 60 6.28 -8.35 -0.83
C PHE A 60 6.33 -7.73 0.57
N PRO A 61 5.76 -8.39 1.59
CA PRO A 61 5.70 -7.86 2.95
C PRO A 61 7.09 -7.87 3.59
N HIS A 62 7.58 -6.69 3.94
CA HIS A 62 8.83 -6.51 4.66
C HIS A 62 8.62 -5.54 5.82
N ASP A 63 8.62 -6.01 7.04
CA ASP A 63 8.36 -5.21 8.24
C ASP A 63 9.36 -4.06 8.44
N ARG A 64 10.58 -4.24 7.92
CA ARG A 64 11.68 -3.26 8.06
C ARG A 64 11.72 -2.23 6.94
N LEU A 65 10.91 -2.38 5.88
CA LEU A 65 10.90 -1.43 4.76
C LEU A 65 9.85 -0.36 4.98
N ALA A 66 10.28 0.90 4.92
CA ALA A 66 9.35 2.03 4.89
C ALA A 66 8.58 2.08 3.56
N ASP A 67 7.34 2.56 3.61
CA ASP A 67 6.43 2.64 2.45
C ASP A 67 7.00 3.43 1.27
N ARG A 68 7.92 4.38 1.52
CA ARG A 68 8.61 5.13 0.48
C ARG A 68 9.29 4.26 -0.58
N PHE A 69 9.80 3.09 -0.21
CA PHE A 69 10.48 2.18 -1.14
C PHE A 69 9.49 1.50 -2.09
N TYR A 70 8.30 1.17 -1.58
CA TYR A 70 7.18 0.68 -2.42
C TYR A 70 6.66 1.79 -3.34
N ALA A 71 6.56 3.01 -2.82
CA ALA A 71 6.16 4.17 -3.62
C ALA A 71 7.14 4.46 -4.75
N LEU A 72 8.45 4.36 -4.51
CA LEU A 72 9.48 4.48 -5.56
C LEU A 72 9.37 3.38 -6.61
N ALA A 73 9.11 2.13 -6.20
CA ALA A 73 8.90 1.02 -7.14
C ALA A 73 7.63 1.24 -8.00
N VAL A 74 6.55 1.75 -7.42
CA VAL A 74 5.30 2.05 -8.14
C VAL A 74 5.45 3.26 -9.07
N LYS A 75 6.29 4.24 -8.73
CA LYS A 75 6.59 5.40 -9.58
C LYS A 75 7.07 5.01 -10.98
N ASP A 76 7.84 3.92 -11.09
CA ASP A 76 8.32 3.43 -12.39
C ASP A 76 7.15 2.95 -13.26
N PHE A 77 6.15 2.28 -12.68
CA PHE A 77 4.94 1.90 -13.41
C PHE A 77 4.14 3.13 -13.83
N ASP A 78 3.92 4.08 -12.92
CA ASP A 78 3.20 5.31 -13.22
C ASP A 78 3.88 6.08 -14.38
N THR A 79 5.20 6.19 -14.37
CA THR A 79 5.95 6.84 -15.45
C THR A 79 5.81 6.10 -16.78
N LYS A 80 5.85 4.76 -16.75
CA LYS A 80 5.69 3.94 -17.98
C LYS A 80 4.26 4.03 -18.53
N THR A 81 3.26 4.07 -17.66
CA THR A 81 1.86 4.19 -18.07
C THR A 81 1.54 5.55 -18.72
N ALA A 82 2.28 6.59 -18.40
CA ALA A 82 2.15 7.89 -19.07
C ALA A 82 2.53 7.83 -20.57
N ALA A 83 3.43 6.90 -20.94
CA ALA A 83 3.90 6.72 -22.32
C ALA A 83 3.23 5.55 -23.06
N ASP A 84 2.63 4.58 -22.33
CA ASP A 84 2.02 3.37 -22.90
C ASP A 84 0.53 3.27 -22.50
N PRO A 85 -0.39 3.62 -23.43
CA PRO A 85 -1.82 3.53 -23.17
C PRO A 85 -2.35 2.12 -22.87
N LYS A 86 -1.69 1.07 -23.41
CA LYS A 86 -2.10 -0.32 -23.15
C LYS A 86 -1.72 -0.72 -21.72
N LEU A 87 -0.52 -0.33 -21.31
CA LEU A 87 -0.07 -0.56 -19.94
C LEU A 87 -0.94 0.24 -18.94
N LYS A 88 -1.28 1.48 -19.28
CA LYS A 88 -2.20 2.30 -18.50
C LYS A 88 -3.54 1.61 -18.31
N ALA A 89 -4.19 1.17 -19.38
CA ALA A 89 -5.47 0.47 -19.33
C ALA A 89 -5.37 -0.80 -18.47
N LEU A 90 -4.29 -1.59 -18.61
CA LEU A 90 -4.05 -2.79 -17.81
C LEU A 90 -4.04 -2.48 -16.30
N PHE A 91 -3.35 -1.42 -15.90
CA PHE A 91 -3.25 -1.03 -14.49
C PHE A 91 -4.55 -0.41 -13.96
N GLU A 92 -5.19 0.49 -14.71
CA GLU A 92 -6.46 1.10 -14.32
C GLU A 92 -7.57 0.06 -14.17
N GLU A 93 -7.72 -0.86 -15.14
CA GLU A 93 -8.68 -1.95 -15.05
C GLU A 93 -8.37 -2.93 -13.91
N GLY A 94 -7.09 -3.25 -13.73
CA GLY A 94 -6.64 -4.15 -12.67
C GLY A 94 -6.96 -3.61 -11.28
N VAL A 95 -6.65 -2.34 -11.04
CA VAL A 95 -6.98 -1.64 -9.79
C VAL A 95 -8.49 -1.54 -9.60
N ALA A 96 -9.24 -1.17 -10.64
CA ALA A 96 -10.70 -1.08 -10.57
C ALA A 96 -11.36 -2.42 -10.20
N LYS A 97 -10.88 -3.53 -10.77
CA LYS A 97 -11.35 -4.89 -10.45
C LYS A 97 -11.00 -5.29 -9.01
N LEU A 98 -9.78 -4.96 -8.56
CA LEU A 98 -9.36 -5.23 -7.19
C LEU A 98 -10.20 -4.45 -6.17
N ASP A 99 -10.42 -3.17 -6.42
CA ASP A 99 -11.28 -2.32 -5.59
C ASP A 99 -12.74 -2.77 -5.59
N ALA A 100 -13.27 -3.21 -6.73
CA ALA A 100 -14.62 -3.76 -6.82
C ALA A 100 -14.76 -5.05 -5.99
N ALA A 101 -13.76 -5.94 -6.06
CA ALA A 101 -13.73 -7.16 -5.26
C ALA A 101 -13.64 -6.86 -3.75
N ALA A 102 -12.85 -5.84 -3.36
CA ALA A 102 -12.75 -5.40 -1.98
C ALA A 102 -14.07 -4.81 -1.47
N ARG A 103 -14.73 -3.96 -2.25
CA ARG A 103 -16.06 -3.43 -1.90
C ARG A 103 -17.12 -4.51 -1.79
N ALA A 104 -17.10 -5.50 -2.66
CA ALA A 104 -18.05 -6.61 -2.61
C ALA A 104 -17.85 -7.50 -1.36
N ALA A 105 -16.61 -7.68 -0.91
CA ALA A 105 -16.29 -8.53 0.24
C ALA A 105 -16.34 -7.79 1.57
N HIS A 106 -15.90 -6.53 1.61
CA HIS A 106 -15.63 -5.77 2.84
C HIS A 106 -16.34 -4.41 2.90
N GLY A 107 -17.07 -3.99 1.85
CA GLY A 107 -17.79 -2.71 1.80
C GLY A 107 -16.91 -1.48 1.57
N VAL A 108 -15.60 -1.63 1.46
CA VAL A 108 -14.60 -0.55 1.31
C VAL A 108 -13.63 -0.84 0.17
N PRO A 109 -12.96 0.17 -0.43
CA PRO A 109 -11.93 -0.07 -1.44
C PRO A 109 -10.72 -0.80 -0.82
N TYR A 110 -9.91 -1.43 -1.67
CA TYR A 110 -8.79 -2.29 -1.26
C TYR A 110 -7.86 -1.64 -0.22
N VAL A 111 -7.47 -0.40 -0.46
CA VAL A 111 -6.56 0.35 0.43
C VAL A 111 -7.13 0.59 1.83
N GLN A 112 -8.45 0.48 2.01
CA GLN A 112 -9.14 0.67 3.29
C GLN A 112 -9.50 -0.65 3.99
N VAL A 113 -9.22 -1.80 3.37
CA VAL A 113 -9.38 -3.11 4.03
C VAL A 113 -8.35 -3.21 5.16
N GLY A 114 -8.82 -3.39 6.40
CA GLY A 114 -8.00 -3.23 7.59
C GLY A 114 -6.96 -4.33 7.79
N TRP A 115 -7.33 -5.59 7.54
CA TRP A 115 -6.47 -6.75 7.81
C TRP A 115 -5.68 -7.18 6.58
N GLU A 116 -4.38 -7.44 6.78
CA GLU A 116 -3.48 -7.89 5.70
C GLU A 116 -3.94 -9.21 5.10
N GLU A 117 -4.36 -10.17 5.93
CA GLU A 117 -4.84 -11.48 5.44
C GLU A 117 -6.03 -11.34 4.49
N GLU A 118 -6.93 -10.39 4.75
CA GLU A 118 -8.09 -10.12 3.89
C GLU A 118 -7.65 -9.52 2.55
N ARG A 119 -6.68 -8.59 2.57
CA ARG A 119 -6.10 -8.01 1.35
C ARG A 119 -5.33 -9.05 0.53
N VAL A 120 -4.52 -9.87 1.19
CA VAL A 120 -3.79 -10.99 0.55
C VAL A 120 -4.76 -12.00 -0.06
N ALA A 121 -5.89 -12.31 0.60
CA ALA A 121 -6.91 -13.18 0.03
C ALA A 121 -7.52 -12.63 -1.26
N LEU A 122 -7.69 -11.30 -1.37
CA LEU A 122 -8.14 -10.65 -2.60
C LEU A 122 -7.07 -10.74 -3.71
N LEU A 123 -5.80 -10.52 -3.39
CA LEU A 123 -4.68 -10.65 -4.35
C LEU A 123 -4.54 -12.07 -4.88
N LYS A 124 -4.70 -13.10 -4.04
CA LYS A 124 -4.67 -14.51 -4.47
C LYS A 124 -5.73 -14.84 -5.53
N ARG A 125 -6.89 -14.20 -5.48
CA ARG A 125 -7.95 -14.41 -6.48
C ARG A 125 -7.57 -13.90 -7.87
N ILE A 126 -6.63 -12.96 -7.95
CA ILE A 126 -6.20 -12.34 -9.21
C ILE A 126 -4.78 -12.73 -9.62
N GLU A 127 -4.10 -13.63 -8.93
CA GLU A 127 -2.68 -13.97 -9.13
C GLU A 127 -2.35 -14.46 -10.55
N THR A 128 -3.33 -15.04 -11.26
CA THR A 128 -3.16 -15.53 -12.64
C THR A 128 -3.37 -14.44 -13.69
N THR A 129 -3.89 -13.27 -13.30
CA THR A 129 -4.21 -12.18 -14.24
C THR A 129 -2.96 -11.51 -14.79
N PRO A 130 -3.02 -10.94 -16.01
CA PRO A 130 -1.91 -10.16 -16.57
C PRO A 130 -1.53 -8.97 -15.69
N PHE A 131 -2.50 -8.31 -15.08
CA PHE A 131 -2.27 -7.19 -14.14
C PHE A 131 -1.35 -7.62 -12.98
N PHE A 132 -1.75 -8.66 -12.25
CA PHE A 132 -0.97 -9.13 -11.10
C PHE A 132 0.44 -9.58 -11.51
N LYS A 133 0.55 -10.35 -12.60
CA LYS A 133 1.84 -10.83 -13.10
C LYS A 133 2.77 -9.69 -13.49
N THR A 134 2.24 -8.67 -14.17
CA THR A 134 3.02 -7.47 -14.57
C THR A 134 3.45 -6.69 -13.34
N LEU A 135 2.54 -6.44 -12.39
CA LEU A 135 2.86 -5.75 -11.14
C LEU A 135 3.95 -6.52 -10.37
N ARG A 136 3.72 -7.80 -10.08
CA ARG A 136 4.65 -8.63 -9.31
C ARG A 136 6.04 -8.71 -9.94
N SER A 137 6.12 -8.97 -11.25
CA SER A 137 7.42 -9.10 -11.94
C SER A 137 8.19 -7.78 -11.96
N GLY A 138 7.51 -6.65 -12.17
CA GLY A 138 8.16 -5.35 -12.16
C GLY A 138 8.59 -4.92 -10.75
N LEU A 139 7.87 -5.32 -9.71
CA LEU A 139 8.26 -5.06 -8.32
C LEU A 139 9.55 -5.78 -7.94
N VAL A 140 9.83 -6.96 -8.46
CA VAL A 140 11.11 -7.66 -8.21
C VAL A 140 12.29 -6.75 -8.57
N THR A 141 12.23 -6.10 -9.72
CA THR A 141 13.28 -5.16 -10.12
C THR A 141 13.13 -3.79 -9.43
N GLY A 142 11.91 -3.24 -9.42
CA GLY A 142 11.65 -1.89 -8.90
C GLY A 142 11.91 -1.75 -7.39
N LEU A 143 11.67 -2.81 -6.63
CA LEU A 143 11.92 -2.80 -5.19
C LEU A 143 13.37 -3.19 -4.86
N TYR A 144 13.82 -4.36 -5.30
CA TYR A 144 15.12 -4.90 -4.85
C TYR A 144 16.33 -4.30 -5.57
N ASN A 145 16.15 -3.57 -6.67
CA ASN A 145 17.25 -2.86 -7.33
C ASN A 145 17.56 -1.48 -6.73
N GLN A 146 16.80 -1.07 -5.70
CA GLN A 146 17.09 0.15 -4.95
C GLN A 146 18.31 -0.06 -4.06
N LYS A 147 19.42 0.62 -4.37
CA LYS A 147 20.70 0.45 -3.67
C LYS A 147 20.64 0.71 -2.16
N GLU A 148 19.72 1.57 -1.74
CA GLU A 148 19.48 1.87 -0.31
C GLU A 148 18.98 0.65 0.47
N LEU A 149 18.33 -0.32 -0.20
CA LEU A 149 17.81 -1.54 0.42
C LEU A 149 18.87 -2.64 0.56
N TRP A 150 19.92 -2.60 -0.24
CA TRP A 150 20.93 -3.67 -0.26
C TRP A 150 21.54 -3.98 1.09
N PRO A 151 21.96 -2.97 1.89
CA PRO A 151 22.48 -3.24 3.24
C PRO A 151 21.45 -3.86 4.19
N LEU A 152 20.15 -3.53 4.01
CA LEU A 152 19.09 -4.09 4.85
C LEU A 152 18.86 -5.58 4.62
N PHE A 153 19.21 -6.06 3.42
CA PHE A 153 19.15 -7.47 3.03
C PHE A 153 20.51 -8.18 3.11
N GLY A 154 21.55 -7.50 3.60
CA GLY A 154 22.91 -8.06 3.64
C GLY A 154 23.55 -8.20 2.26
N TYR A 155 22.98 -7.56 1.22
CA TYR A 155 23.57 -7.59 -0.11
C TYR A 155 24.60 -6.49 -0.27
N GLU A 156 25.82 -6.87 -0.56
CA GLU A 156 26.96 -5.94 -0.67
C GLU A 156 27.07 -5.23 -2.03
N GLY A 157 26.22 -5.53 -2.98
CA GLY A 157 26.27 -5.01 -4.34
C GLY A 157 26.91 -5.96 -5.34
N SER A 158 27.10 -5.47 -6.58
CA SER A 158 27.65 -6.25 -7.67
C SER A 158 29.05 -6.76 -7.34
N SER A 159 29.26 -8.08 -7.46
CA SER A 159 30.57 -8.69 -7.31
C SER A 159 31.56 -8.26 -8.40
N ALA A 160 31.07 -7.85 -9.58
CA ALA A 160 31.92 -7.35 -10.66
C ALA A 160 32.70 -6.10 -10.25
N ASP A 161 32.05 -5.19 -9.50
CA ASP A 161 32.69 -3.96 -8.99
C ASP A 161 33.72 -4.21 -7.89
N LYS A 162 33.76 -5.46 -7.38
CA LYS A 162 34.60 -5.89 -6.25
C LYS A 162 35.63 -6.97 -6.64
N GLY A 163 35.92 -7.14 -7.92
CA GLY A 163 36.88 -8.12 -8.41
C GLY A 163 36.35 -9.56 -8.56
N GLY A 164 35.01 -9.73 -8.52
CA GLY A 164 34.40 -11.06 -8.64
C GLY A 164 34.35 -11.84 -7.33
N TYR A 165 34.27 -13.16 -7.43
CA TYR A 165 34.17 -14.10 -6.29
C TYR A 165 35.42 -14.94 -6.08
N ILE A 166 36.54 -14.62 -6.72
CA ILE A 166 37.80 -15.44 -6.62
C ILE A 166 38.30 -15.51 -5.17
N ASP A 167 38.27 -14.36 -4.47
CA ASP A 167 38.79 -14.23 -3.11
C ASP A 167 37.72 -13.84 -2.08
N ARG A 168 36.40 -14.04 -2.40
CA ARG A 168 35.32 -13.63 -1.53
C ARG A 168 34.06 -14.45 -1.77
N GLY A 169 33.05 -14.30 -0.89
CA GLY A 169 31.77 -15.00 -0.98
C GLY A 169 31.80 -16.41 -0.38
N PHE A 170 32.82 -16.74 0.39
CA PHE A 170 32.98 -18.07 1.02
C PHE A 170 32.28 -18.15 2.38
N ASP A 171 32.14 -17.01 3.07
CA ASP A 171 31.63 -16.91 4.45
C ASP A 171 30.41 -15.98 4.53
N ASP A 172 29.64 -15.84 3.43
CA ASP A 172 28.49 -14.91 3.35
C ASP A 172 27.30 -15.38 4.20
N LEU A 173 27.26 -16.64 4.61
CA LEU A 173 26.21 -17.21 5.44
C LEU A 173 26.65 -17.35 6.87
N THR A 174 26.17 -16.49 7.75
CA THR A 174 26.53 -16.49 9.20
C THR A 174 25.53 -17.25 10.08
N TRP A 175 24.50 -17.85 9.50
CA TRP A 175 23.43 -18.55 10.24
C TRP A 175 23.42 -20.07 10.06
N LEU A 176 24.41 -20.67 9.43
CA LEU A 176 24.58 -22.12 9.27
C LEU A 176 25.22 -22.73 10.49
#